data_f14660eba3ad2cdd17465eb281f007ac
#
_entry.id   f14660eba3ad2cdd17465eb281f007ac
#
_cell.length_a   1.000
_cell.length_b   1.000
_cell.length_c   1.000
_cell.angle_alpha   90.00
_cell.angle_beta   90.00
_cell.angle_gamma   90.00
#
_symmetry.space_group_name_H-M   'P 1'
#
loop_
_entity.id
_entity.type
_entity.pdbx_description
1 polymer ?
#
loop_
_entity_poly.entity_id
_entity_poly.type
_entity_poly.pdbx_seq_one_letter_code
_entity_poly.pdbx_strand_id
1 'polypeptide(L)'
;FAPLPELDPAVLLPTWAFLGEYDSAGVAELVEDNGTVKALQGWNAHNATNEAAVAESTSYDGAFVTKSFMGGNAPLVQYTVVKDTPHVYLQEESVAIWNEFFSRYSRGADGTLYYQGNAVTAGKHQPSADWYAAK
;
A
#
# COMPACT_ATOMS: atom_id res chain seq x y z
N PHE A 1 5.68 -11.24 5.02
CA PHE A 1 4.69 -10.41 5.74
C PHE A 1 4.16 -11.16 6.95
N ALA A 2 4.15 -10.50 8.10
CA ALA A 2 3.46 -11.01 9.28
C ALA A 2 1.93 -10.85 9.10
N PRO A 3 1.13 -11.73 9.71
CA PRO A 3 -0.30 -11.52 9.75
C PRO A 3 -0.60 -10.19 10.44
N LEU A 4 -1.69 -9.53 10.02
CA LEU A 4 -2.12 -8.30 10.65
C LEU A 4 -2.42 -8.56 12.12
N PRO A 5 -1.92 -7.70 13.03
CA PRO A 5 -2.37 -7.73 14.41
C PRO A 5 -3.87 -7.42 14.47
N GLU A 6 -4.49 -7.75 15.58
CA GLU A 6 -5.87 -7.36 15.81
C GLU A 6 -5.92 -5.83 15.98
N LEU A 7 -6.41 -5.15 14.95
CA LEU A 7 -6.47 -3.69 14.88
C LEU A 7 -7.92 -3.21 15.05
N ASP A 8 -8.09 -2.05 15.67
CA ASP A 8 -9.40 -1.40 15.73
C ASP A 8 -9.84 -1.02 14.30
N PRO A 9 -10.93 -1.59 13.78
CA PRO A 9 -11.40 -1.33 12.42
C PRO A 9 -11.86 0.12 12.21
N ALA A 10 -12.09 0.87 13.28
CA ALA A 10 -12.46 2.28 13.20
C ALA A 10 -11.23 3.20 12.92
N VAL A 11 -10.00 2.67 13.06
CA VAL A 11 -8.77 3.44 12.90
C VAL A 11 -8.14 3.14 11.55
N LEU A 12 -8.21 4.08 10.61
CA LEU A 12 -7.51 3.96 9.34
C LEU A 12 -5.99 4.08 9.57
N LEU A 13 -5.24 3.15 8.99
CA LEU A 13 -3.79 3.10 9.08
C LEU A 13 -3.16 3.06 7.69
N PRO A 14 -2.81 4.21 7.10
CA PRO A 14 -2.13 4.23 5.81
C PRO A 14 -0.89 3.33 5.84
N THR A 15 -0.73 2.53 4.80
CA THR A 15 0.32 1.52 4.72
C THR A 15 1.02 1.58 3.37
N TRP A 16 2.35 1.52 3.38
CA TRP A 16 3.15 1.41 2.18
C TRP A 16 4.21 0.33 2.36
N ALA A 17 4.18 -0.67 1.48
CA ALA A 17 5.14 -1.77 1.47
C ALA A 17 6.08 -1.66 0.28
N PHE A 18 7.35 -1.96 0.51
CA PHE A 18 8.40 -2.04 -0.51
C PHE A 18 8.97 -3.45 -0.55
N LEU A 19 9.10 -4.01 -1.74
CA LEU A 19 9.74 -5.30 -1.97
C LEU A 19 10.67 -5.23 -3.17
N GLY A 20 11.82 -5.88 -3.06
CA GLY A 20 12.70 -6.08 -4.21
C GLY A 20 12.12 -7.08 -5.20
N GLU A 21 12.30 -6.85 -6.49
CA GLU A 21 11.83 -7.75 -7.55
C GLU A 21 12.39 -9.16 -7.40
N TYR A 22 13.64 -9.26 -6.95
CA TYR A 22 14.33 -10.53 -6.69
C TYR A 22 14.38 -10.93 -5.23
N ASP A 23 13.45 -10.40 -4.43
CA ASP A 23 13.26 -10.86 -3.05
C ASP A 23 12.91 -12.36 -3.03
N SER A 24 13.07 -12.99 -1.89
CA SER A 24 12.97 -14.45 -1.78
C SER A 24 11.68 -15.01 -2.40
N ALA A 25 11.85 -16.02 -3.24
CA ALA A 25 10.82 -16.95 -3.73
C ALA A 25 9.46 -16.31 -4.11
N GLY A 26 9.46 -15.37 -5.06
CA GLY A 26 8.22 -14.83 -5.61
C GLY A 26 7.43 -13.93 -4.66
N VAL A 27 8.05 -13.41 -3.61
CA VAL A 27 7.38 -12.53 -2.63
C VAL A 27 6.85 -11.27 -3.29
N ALA A 28 7.56 -10.73 -4.30
CA ALA A 28 7.13 -9.56 -5.04
C ALA A 28 6.05 -9.85 -6.09
N GLU A 29 5.83 -11.12 -6.41
CA GLU A 29 4.80 -11.52 -7.37
C GLU A 29 3.41 -11.52 -6.72
N LEU A 30 2.45 -10.92 -7.42
CA LEU A 30 1.06 -10.87 -6.95
C LEU A 30 0.28 -12.04 -7.55
N VAL A 31 0.53 -13.23 -7.05
CA VAL A 31 -0.17 -14.46 -7.45
C VAL A 31 -1.07 -14.96 -6.32
N GLU A 32 -2.13 -15.66 -6.69
CA GLU A 32 -3.07 -16.27 -5.74
C GLU A 32 -2.31 -17.09 -4.68
N ASP A 33 -2.77 -17.07 -3.46
CA ASP A 33 -2.19 -17.73 -2.29
C ASP A 33 -0.80 -17.24 -1.84
N ASN A 34 -0.23 -16.24 -2.51
CA ASN A 34 0.99 -15.60 -2.06
C ASN A 34 0.75 -14.82 -0.75
N GLY A 35 1.70 -14.88 0.17
CA GLY A 35 1.63 -14.15 1.43
C GLY A 35 1.55 -12.62 1.26
N THR A 36 2.18 -12.08 0.22
CA THR A 36 2.09 -10.66 -0.14
C THR A 36 0.66 -10.29 -0.54
N VAL A 37 0.01 -11.09 -1.37
CA VAL A 37 -1.38 -10.87 -1.76
C VAL A 37 -2.30 -10.90 -0.54
N LYS A 38 -2.15 -11.88 0.32
CA LYS A 38 -2.95 -11.98 1.56
C LYS A 38 -2.77 -10.78 2.47
N ALA A 39 -1.53 -10.30 2.64
CA ALA A 39 -1.25 -9.11 3.42
C ALA A 39 -1.88 -7.85 2.81
N LEU A 40 -1.75 -7.67 1.49
CA LEU A 40 -2.37 -6.55 0.79
C LEU A 40 -3.89 -6.57 0.89
N GLN A 41 -4.52 -7.73 0.71
CA GLN A 41 -5.96 -7.90 0.89
C GLN A 41 -6.40 -7.53 2.31
N GLY A 42 -5.65 -7.96 3.32
CA GLY A 42 -5.91 -7.61 4.71
C GLY A 42 -5.81 -6.10 4.97
N TRP A 43 -4.76 -5.44 4.49
CA TRP A 43 -4.62 -3.99 4.63
C TRP A 43 -5.66 -3.21 3.84
N ASN A 44 -6.02 -3.68 2.65
CA ASN A 44 -7.09 -3.09 1.85
C ASN A 44 -8.45 -3.18 2.55
N ALA A 45 -8.76 -4.33 3.14
CA ALA A 45 -9.99 -4.50 3.92
C ALA A 45 -9.99 -3.59 5.15
N HIS A 46 -8.90 -3.54 5.90
CA HIS A 46 -8.77 -2.68 7.09
C HIS A 46 -8.95 -1.20 6.76
N ASN A 47 -8.34 -0.74 5.67
CA ASN A 47 -8.38 0.67 5.26
C ASN A 47 -9.56 1.02 4.36
N ALA A 48 -10.48 0.13 4.14
CA ALA A 48 -11.70 0.36 3.36
C ALA A 48 -11.42 0.87 1.93
N THR A 49 -10.40 0.32 1.27
CA THR A 49 -10.01 0.74 -0.08
C THR A 49 -10.88 0.11 -1.18
N ASN A 50 -10.83 0.72 -2.35
CA ASN A 50 -11.40 0.14 -3.57
C ASN A 50 -10.29 -0.58 -4.36
N GLU A 51 -10.24 -1.90 -4.26
CA GLU A 51 -9.24 -2.72 -4.95
C GLU A 51 -9.47 -2.82 -6.47
N ALA A 52 -10.65 -2.48 -6.96
CA ALA A 52 -10.94 -2.46 -8.40
C ALA A 52 -10.39 -1.20 -9.09
N ALA A 53 -10.11 -0.14 -8.35
CA ALA A 53 -9.60 1.13 -8.86
C ALA A 53 -8.14 1.35 -8.46
N VAL A 54 -7.26 0.44 -8.91
CA VAL A 54 -5.82 0.53 -8.67
C VAL A 54 -5.19 1.57 -9.60
N ALA A 55 -4.39 2.47 -9.04
CA ALA A 55 -3.52 3.35 -9.82
C ALA A 55 -2.09 2.82 -9.81
N GLU A 56 -1.42 2.88 -10.96
CA GLU A 56 -0.01 2.53 -11.08
C GLU A 56 0.81 3.76 -11.45
N SER A 57 1.95 3.93 -10.81
CA SER A 57 2.91 4.98 -11.11
C SER A 57 4.33 4.46 -11.05
N THR A 58 5.26 5.18 -11.68
CA THR A 58 6.68 4.87 -11.64
C THR A 58 7.47 6.09 -11.18
N SER A 59 8.61 5.84 -10.52
CA SER A 59 9.57 6.87 -10.11
C SER A 59 10.98 6.32 -10.16
N TYR A 60 11.99 7.18 -9.95
CA TYR A 60 13.41 6.82 -10.01
C TYR A 60 13.77 6.11 -11.34
N ASP A 61 13.41 6.74 -12.47
CA ASP A 61 13.65 6.22 -13.83
C ASP A 61 13.03 4.81 -14.05
N GLY A 62 11.87 4.56 -13.49
CA GLY A 62 11.16 3.28 -13.60
C GLY A 62 11.62 2.21 -12.62
N ALA A 63 12.60 2.49 -11.76
CA ALA A 63 13.08 1.54 -10.77
C ALA A 63 12.02 1.22 -9.71
N PHE A 64 11.19 2.19 -9.34
CA PHE A 64 10.08 2.00 -8.41
C PHE A 64 8.76 1.93 -9.19
N VAL A 65 8.10 0.79 -9.10
CA VAL A 65 6.76 0.59 -9.67
C VAL A 65 5.78 0.49 -8.52
N THR A 66 4.93 1.50 -8.35
CA THR A 66 4.03 1.64 -7.22
C THR A 66 2.58 1.44 -7.65
N LYS A 67 1.88 0.58 -6.92
CA LYS A 67 0.43 0.41 -7.03
C LYS A 67 -0.23 1.02 -5.80
N SER A 68 -1.24 1.84 -6.05
CA SER A 68 -1.95 2.56 -4.99
C SER A 68 -3.42 2.18 -4.99
N PHE A 69 -3.92 1.82 -3.83
CA PHE A 69 -5.32 1.50 -3.59
C PHE A 69 -5.97 2.65 -2.84
N MET A 70 -6.96 3.27 -3.46
CA MET A 70 -7.61 4.46 -2.92
C MET A 70 -8.67 4.10 -1.88
N GLY A 71 -8.63 4.78 -0.74
CA GLY A 71 -9.72 4.85 0.22
C GLY A 71 -10.31 6.25 0.18
N GLY A 72 -11.36 6.47 -0.62
CA GLY A 72 -11.89 7.80 -0.87
C GLY A 72 -10.87 8.71 -1.54
N ASN A 73 -10.50 9.79 -0.87
CA ASN A 73 -9.60 10.83 -1.39
C ASN A 73 -8.10 10.56 -1.13
N ALA A 74 -7.73 9.40 -0.58
CA ALA A 74 -6.36 9.12 -0.18
C ALA A 74 -5.88 7.73 -0.60
N PRO A 75 -4.60 7.56 -0.99
CA PRO A 75 -3.99 6.26 -1.29
C PRO A 75 -3.63 5.54 0.02
N LEU A 76 -4.60 4.89 0.64
CA LEU A 76 -4.45 4.31 1.97
C LEU A 76 -3.60 3.04 2.02
N VAL A 77 -3.46 2.33 0.89
CA VAL A 77 -2.56 1.19 0.78
C VAL A 77 -1.74 1.34 -0.49
N GLN A 78 -0.43 1.24 -0.34
CA GLN A 78 0.51 1.32 -1.46
C GLN A 78 1.48 0.15 -1.41
N TYR A 79 1.88 -0.31 -2.58
CA TYR A 79 2.81 -1.41 -2.76
C TYR A 79 3.78 -1.07 -3.89
N THR A 80 5.07 -1.05 -3.57
CA THR A 80 6.13 -0.77 -4.53
C THR A 80 7.02 -1.98 -4.73
N VAL A 81 7.19 -2.36 -5.99
CA VAL A 81 8.26 -3.28 -6.41
C VAL A 81 9.46 -2.44 -6.85
N VAL A 82 10.61 -2.69 -6.24
CA VAL A 82 11.88 -2.09 -6.65
C VAL A 82 12.53 -3.03 -7.66
N LYS A 83 12.66 -2.56 -8.88
CA LYS A 83 13.18 -3.35 -10.00
C LYS A 83 14.64 -3.72 -9.80
N ASP A 84 15.03 -4.89 -10.32
CA ASP A 84 16.40 -5.40 -10.30
C ASP A 84 17.05 -5.44 -8.89
N THR A 85 16.24 -5.59 -7.84
CA THR A 85 16.68 -5.47 -6.46
C THR A 85 16.36 -6.74 -5.67
N PRO A 86 17.33 -7.29 -4.94
CA PRO A 86 17.09 -8.39 -4.01
C PRO A 86 16.47 -7.89 -2.68
N HIS A 87 16.47 -8.74 -1.65
CA HIS A 87 16.01 -8.38 -0.30
C HIS A 87 17.00 -7.42 0.37
N VAL A 88 16.93 -6.13 0.01
CA VAL A 88 17.74 -5.07 0.60
C VAL A 88 16.89 -3.82 0.79
N TYR A 89 17.32 -2.97 1.70
CA TYR A 89 16.74 -1.66 1.91
C TYR A 89 17.58 -0.60 1.17
N LEU A 90 16.92 0.27 0.43
CA LEU A 90 17.55 1.37 -0.28
C LEU A 90 17.28 2.70 0.41
N GLN A 91 18.27 3.60 0.42
CA GLN A 91 18.11 4.92 1.01
C GLN A 91 16.99 5.72 0.30
N GLU A 92 16.82 5.53 -0.99
CA GLU A 92 15.77 6.14 -1.80
C GLU A 92 14.37 5.80 -1.29
N GLU A 93 14.18 4.63 -0.68
CA GLU A 93 12.92 4.24 -0.06
C GLU A 93 12.57 5.17 1.11
N SER A 94 13.53 5.52 1.96
CA SER A 94 13.32 6.49 3.04
C SER A 94 12.92 7.86 2.53
N VAL A 95 13.54 8.33 1.45
CA VAL A 95 13.24 9.63 0.84
C VAL A 95 11.82 9.61 0.29
N ALA A 96 11.44 8.55 -0.42
CA ALA A 96 10.09 8.38 -0.95
C ALA A 96 9.05 8.31 0.18
N ILE A 97 9.31 7.51 1.21
CA ILE A 97 8.40 7.35 2.36
C ILE A 97 8.14 8.70 3.05
N TRP A 98 9.19 9.50 3.25
CA TRP A 98 9.00 10.81 3.86
C TRP A 98 8.26 11.77 2.94
N ASN A 99 8.73 11.96 1.71
CA ASN A 99 8.23 13.00 0.81
C ASN A 99 6.83 12.67 0.25
N GLU A 100 6.52 11.40 0.03
CA GLU A 100 5.32 10.98 -0.69
C GLU A 100 4.31 10.28 0.21
N PHE A 101 4.65 10.02 1.47
CA PHE A 101 3.78 9.32 2.39
C PHE A 101 3.66 10.05 3.73
N PHE A 102 4.65 9.96 4.61
CA PHE A 102 4.53 10.52 5.96
C PHE A 102 4.25 12.02 5.98
N SER A 103 4.86 12.79 5.09
CA SER A 103 4.62 14.23 5.02
C SER A 103 3.21 14.62 4.55
N ARG A 104 2.49 13.69 3.94
CA ARG A 104 1.15 13.93 3.39
C ARG A 104 0.02 13.57 4.34
N TYR A 105 0.31 12.76 5.36
CA TYR A 105 -0.69 12.35 6.35
C TYR A 105 -0.50 13.06 7.68
N SER A 106 -1.61 13.37 8.33
CA SER A 106 -1.63 13.83 9.71
C SER A 106 -2.87 13.31 10.42
N ARG A 107 -2.82 13.29 11.74
CA ARG A 107 -3.94 12.85 12.57
C ARG A 107 -4.30 13.93 13.56
N GLY A 108 -5.57 14.30 13.60
CA GLY A 108 -6.08 15.26 14.57
C GLY A 108 -6.18 14.66 15.98
N ALA A 109 -6.36 15.53 16.97
CA ALA A 109 -6.49 15.11 18.36
C ALA A 109 -7.71 14.22 18.61
N ASP A 110 -8.74 14.32 17.77
CA ASP A 110 -9.95 13.49 17.78
C ASP A 110 -9.78 12.15 17.05
N GLY A 111 -8.59 11.86 16.50
CA GLY A 111 -8.29 10.66 15.72
C GLY A 111 -8.59 10.76 14.24
N THR A 112 -9.14 11.87 13.75
CA THR A 112 -9.41 12.06 12.32
C THR A 112 -8.12 12.03 11.51
N LEU A 113 -8.08 11.19 10.48
CA LEU A 113 -6.97 11.12 9.53
C LEU A 113 -7.15 12.18 8.44
N TYR A 114 -6.08 12.91 8.15
CA TYR A 114 -6.01 13.89 7.06
C TYR A 114 -4.97 13.47 6.03
N TYR A 115 -5.29 13.72 4.78
CA TYR A 115 -4.38 13.56 3.65
C TYR A 115 -4.25 14.89 2.92
N GLN A 116 -3.03 15.44 2.87
CA GLN A 116 -2.75 16.77 2.30
C GLN A 116 -3.69 17.86 2.85
N GLY A 117 -3.95 17.82 4.15
CA GLY A 117 -4.80 18.79 4.84
C GLY A 117 -6.31 18.55 4.74
N ASN A 118 -6.76 17.54 4.01
CA ASN A 118 -8.18 17.22 3.87
C ASN A 118 -8.53 15.94 4.63
N ALA A 119 -9.67 15.94 5.33
CA ALA A 119 -10.14 14.74 6.02
C ALA A 119 -10.29 13.57 5.03
N VAL A 120 -9.79 12.40 5.42
CA VAL A 120 -9.93 11.20 4.60
C VAL A 120 -11.38 10.72 4.60
N THR A 121 -11.92 10.47 3.40
CA THR A 121 -13.32 10.09 3.16
C THR A 121 -13.44 8.64 2.72
N ALA A 122 -12.66 7.73 3.31
CA ALA A 122 -12.76 6.31 3.01
C ALA A 122 -14.18 5.79 3.26
N GLY A 123 -14.69 5.03 2.31
CA GLY A 123 -16.03 4.45 2.36
C GLY A 123 -16.02 3.00 2.81
N LYS A 124 -16.69 2.14 2.05
CA LYS A 124 -16.69 0.69 2.25
C LYS A 124 -15.61 0.03 1.41
N HIS A 125 -14.97 -0.99 1.97
CA HIS A 125 -14.06 -1.84 1.23
C HIS A 125 -14.76 -2.46 0.00
N GLN A 126 -14.10 -2.37 -1.15
CA GLN A 126 -14.53 -2.98 -2.40
C GLN A 126 -13.45 -3.96 -2.85
N PRO A 127 -13.61 -5.26 -2.56
CA PRO A 127 -12.62 -6.28 -2.93
C PRO A 127 -12.60 -6.51 -4.43
N SER A 128 -11.44 -6.91 -4.94
CA SER A 128 -11.29 -7.35 -6.33
C SER A 128 -10.36 -8.55 -6.41
N ALA A 129 -10.92 -9.73 -6.59
CA ALA A 129 -10.14 -10.94 -6.85
C ALA A 129 -9.42 -10.87 -8.20
N ASP A 130 -10.05 -10.27 -9.20
CA ASP A 130 -9.53 -10.20 -10.58
C ASP A 130 -8.20 -9.45 -10.66
N TRP A 131 -8.02 -8.43 -9.82
CA TRP A 131 -6.79 -7.65 -9.83
C TRP A 131 -5.55 -8.51 -9.47
N TYR A 132 -5.69 -9.41 -8.51
CA TYR A 132 -4.62 -10.32 -8.10
C TYR A 132 -4.46 -11.50 -9.05
N ALA A 133 -5.54 -11.93 -9.68
CA ALA A 133 -5.54 -13.07 -10.61
C ALA A 133 -5.02 -12.71 -12.02
N ALA A 134 -4.97 -11.44 -12.37
CA ALA A 134 -4.57 -10.94 -13.69
C ALA A 134 -3.06 -10.95 -13.95
N LYS A 135 -2.27 -11.58 -13.10
CA LYS A 135 -0.79 -11.61 -13.19
C LYS A 135 -0.25 -12.89 -13.82
#